data_d560de9794bf5cf6beb46711617cbee0
#
_entry.id   d560de9794bf5cf6beb46711617cbee0
#
_cell.length_a   1.000
_cell.length_b   1.000
_cell.length_c   1.000
_cell.angle_alpha   90.00
_cell.angle_beta   90.00
_cell.angle_gamma   90.00
#
_symmetry.space_group_name_H-M   'P 1'
#
loop_
_entity.id
_entity.type
_entity.pdbx_description
1 polymer ?
#
loop_
_entity_poly.entity_id
_entity_poly.type
_entity_poly.pdbx_seq_one_letter_code
_entity_poly.pdbx_strand_id
1 'polypeptide(L)'
;MLSSTWQDSTIMESIKRFQVRGLPGQVERVSISGRIVDYWAPKGGSDHVLIAHDGQNIFDRRTATFVYTWKLAQAALRVAAENGKMAPLVIGVFHSSSKSDPHGRAKDLCPEDPFREGMKPLIAPTFDVGELRGNSYLS
;
A
#
# COMPACT_ATOMS: atom_id res chain seq x y z
N MET A 1 29.83 -26.27 -4.74
CA MET A 1 28.56 -26.24 -4.01
C MET A 1 28.26 -24.84 -3.60
N LEU A 2 27.51 -24.14 -4.40
CA LEU A 2 27.02 -22.79 -4.06
C LEU A 2 25.66 -22.98 -3.42
N SER A 3 25.60 -23.04 -2.09
CA SER A 3 24.36 -22.83 -1.38
C SER A 3 24.00 -21.37 -1.47
N SER A 4 23.25 -20.98 -2.48
CA SER A 4 22.58 -19.69 -2.46
C SER A 4 21.47 -19.79 -1.41
N THR A 5 21.80 -19.55 -0.16
CA THR A 5 20.83 -19.18 0.85
C THR A 5 20.30 -17.80 0.51
N TRP A 6 19.33 -17.73 -0.38
CA TRP A 6 18.41 -16.63 -0.40
C TRP A 6 17.60 -16.76 0.89
N GLN A 7 18.21 -16.36 2.00
CA GLN A 7 17.43 -16.00 3.18
C GLN A 7 16.72 -14.71 2.82
N ASP A 8 15.59 -14.86 2.18
CA ASP A 8 14.62 -13.80 2.08
C ASP A 8 14.11 -13.56 3.50
N SER A 9 14.77 -12.63 4.21
CA SER A 9 14.43 -12.25 5.56
C SER A 9 13.22 -11.30 5.57
N THR A 10 12.26 -11.53 4.67
CA THR A 10 10.99 -10.83 4.69
C THR A 10 10.20 -11.27 5.91
N ILE A 11 10.20 -10.43 6.94
CA ILE A 11 9.43 -10.67 8.16
C ILE A 11 8.02 -10.17 7.90
N MET A 12 7.04 -11.09 7.85
CA MET A 12 5.63 -10.77 7.79
C MET A 12 4.99 -11.04 9.16
N GLU A 13 4.40 -10.03 9.75
CA GLU A 13 3.71 -10.11 11.04
C GLU A 13 2.24 -9.73 10.87
N SER A 14 1.35 -10.59 11.35
CA SER A 14 -0.09 -10.26 11.40
C SER A 14 -0.35 -9.27 12.53
N ILE A 15 -1.01 -8.16 12.22
CA ILE A 15 -1.35 -7.11 13.20
C ILE A 15 -2.80 -7.30 13.67
N LYS A 16 -3.73 -7.35 12.76
CA LYS A 16 -5.17 -7.54 13.08
C LYS A 16 -5.97 -7.98 11.87
N ARG A 17 -7.15 -8.54 12.13
CA ARG A 17 -8.21 -8.76 11.14
C ARG A 17 -9.42 -7.93 11.50
N PHE A 18 -10.12 -7.43 10.50
CA PHE A 18 -11.32 -6.64 10.72
C PHE A 18 -12.30 -6.75 9.55
N GLN A 19 -13.56 -6.52 9.86
CA GLN A 19 -14.62 -6.50 8.85
C GLN A 19 -14.79 -5.11 8.27
N VAL A 20 -15.12 -5.06 6.99
CA VAL A 20 -15.42 -3.83 6.27
C VAL A 20 -16.83 -3.95 5.68
N ARG A 21 -17.64 -2.94 5.91
CA ARG A 21 -19.01 -2.91 5.37
C ARG A 21 -18.99 -2.98 3.84
N GLY A 22 -19.74 -3.91 3.29
CA GLY A 22 -19.85 -4.14 1.86
C GLY A 22 -18.80 -5.08 1.27
N LEU A 23 -17.95 -5.69 2.13
CA LEU A 23 -17.03 -6.75 1.72
C LEU A 23 -17.35 -8.05 2.47
N PRO A 24 -17.44 -9.19 1.75
CA PRO A 24 -17.50 -10.50 2.40
C PRO A 24 -16.13 -10.84 3.01
N GLY A 25 -16.13 -11.61 4.10
CA GLY A 25 -14.90 -12.00 4.79
C GLY A 25 -14.28 -10.85 5.57
N GLN A 26 -12.97 -10.90 5.72
CA GLN A 26 -12.20 -9.96 6.53
C GLN A 26 -11.04 -9.36 5.74
N VAL A 27 -10.68 -8.13 6.10
CA VAL A 27 -9.42 -7.50 5.72
C VAL A 27 -8.37 -7.90 6.75
N GLU A 28 -7.19 -8.23 6.30
CA GLU A 28 -6.04 -8.49 7.15
C GLU A 28 -5.03 -7.35 7.05
N ARG A 29 -4.61 -6.85 8.21
CA ARG A 29 -3.50 -5.89 8.32
C ARG A 29 -2.26 -6.62 8.76
N VAL A 30 -1.19 -6.45 8.00
CA VAL A 30 0.12 -7.06 8.28
C VAL A 30 1.21 -6.00 8.26
N SER A 31 2.33 -6.32 8.90
CA SER A 31 3.59 -5.60 8.70
C SER A 31 4.51 -6.48 7.87
N ILE A 32 5.01 -5.96 6.77
CA ILE A 32 5.99 -6.63 5.91
C ILE A 32 7.27 -5.82 5.97
N SER A 33 8.28 -6.34 6.65
CA SER A 33 9.56 -5.63 6.88
C SER A 33 9.36 -4.19 7.39
N GLY A 34 8.43 -4.03 8.33
CA GLY A 34 8.09 -2.73 8.95
C GLY A 34 7.09 -1.86 8.17
N ARG A 35 6.70 -2.25 6.96
CA ARG A 35 5.68 -1.53 6.19
C ARG A 35 4.29 -2.11 6.42
N ILE A 36 3.34 -1.25 6.72
CA ILE A 36 1.95 -1.66 6.94
C ILE A 36 1.25 -1.89 5.60
N VAL A 37 0.58 -3.03 5.51
CA VAL A 37 -0.19 -3.44 4.33
C VAL A 37 -1.54 -3.98 4.79
N ASP A 38 -2.61 -3.51 4.19
CA ASP A 38 -3.94 -4.10 4.31
C ASP A 38 -4.25 -4.89 3.04
N TYR A 39 -4.82 -6.09 3.18
CA TYR A 39 -5.28 -6.83 2.02
C TYR A 39 -6.62 -7.52 2.27
N TRP A 40 -7.38 -7.64 1.20
CA TRP A 40 -8.64 -8.38 1.15
C TRP A 40 -8.61 -9.33 -0.03
N ALA A 41 -8.89 -10.60 0.24
CA ALA A 41 -9.02 -11.64 -0.76
C ALA A 41 -10.48 -12.03 -0.95
N PRO A 42 -10.99 -12.12 -2.20
CA PRO A 42 -12.32 -12.62 -2.46
C PRO A 42 -12.43 -14.11 -2.08
N LYS A 43 -13.65 -14.54 -1.73
CA LYS A 43 -13.92 -15.95 -1.46
C LYS A 43 -13.62 -16.78 -2.72
N GLY A 44 -12.85 -17.86 -2.54
CA GLY A 44 -12.45 -18.73 -3.65
C GLY A 44 -11.15 -18.28 -4.35
N GLY A 45 -10.52 -17.22 -3.87
CA GLY A 45 -9.27 -16.71 -4.43
C GLY A 45 -9.45 -15.76 -5.61
N SER A 46 -8.35 -15.37 -6.23
CA SER A 46 -8.32 -14.53 -7.42
C SER A 46 -7.06 -14.80 -8.24
N ASP A 47 -7.17 -14.64 -9.54
CA ASP A 47 -6.05 -14.66 -10.48
C ASP A 47 -5.52 -13.24 -10.80
N HIS A 48 -6.12 -12.21 -10.20
CA HIS A 48 -5.77 -10.81 -10.41
C HIS A 48 -5.44 -10.14 -9.07
N VAL A 49 -4.50 -9.22 -9.12
CA VAL A 49 -4.10 -8.41 -7.96
C VAL A 49 -4.25 -6.93 -8.31
N LEU A 50 -4.91 -6.20 -7.43
CA LEU A 50 -5.01 -4.74 -7.48
C LEU A 50 -4.21 -4.15 -6.32
N ILE A 51 -3.10 -3.50 -6.63
CA ILE A 51 -2.25 -2.84 -5.64
C ILE A 51 -2.54 -1.35 -5.66
N ALA A 52 -2.83 -0.79 -4.50
CA ALA A 52 -3.08 0.63 -4.32
C ALA A 52 -2.08 1.23 -3.32
N HIS A 53 -1.50 2.37 -3.70
CA HIS A 53 -0.75 3.23 -2.78
C HIS A 53 -1.71 4.01 -1.89
N ASP A 54 -1.18 4.64 -0.85
CA ASP A 54 -2.00 5.29 0.18
C ASP A 54 -3.02 4.32 0.81
N GLY A 55 -2.57 3.11 1.10
CA GLY A 55 -3.38 1.99 1.57
C GLY A 55 -4.21 2.28 2.82
N GLN A 56 -3.78 3.23 3.65
CA GLN A 56 -4.52 3.70 4.81
C GLN A 56 -5.92 4.23 4.47
N ASN A 57 -6.16 4.61 3.20
CA ASN A 57 -7.43 5.16 2.73
C ASN A 57 -8.38 4.11 2.12
N ILE A 58 -7.96 2.84 2.02
CA ILE A 58 -8.70 1.83 1.26
C ILE A 58 -9.81 1.19 2.10
N PHE A 59 -9.50 0.74 3.31
CA PHE A 59 -10.39 -0.14 4.08
C PHE A 59 -10.87 0.44 5.40
N ASP A 60 -10.00 1.03 6.21
CA ASP A 60 -10.27 1.40 7.58
C ASP A 60 -10.46 2.91 7.76
N ARG A 61 -11.67 3.32 8.14
CA ARG A 61 -12.00 4.73 8.39
C ARG A 61 -11.12 5.38 9.46
N ARG A 62 -10.59 4.59 10.40
CA ARG A 62 -9.73 5.10 11.48
C ARG A 62 -8.34 5.46 11.02
N THR A 63 -7.88 4.88 9.91
CA THR A 63 -6.59 5.20 9.30
C THR A 63 -6.72 6.13 8.11
N ALA A 64 -7.92 6.24 7.54
CA ALA A 64 -8.18 7.02 6.35
C ALA A 64 -8.10 8.53 6.62
N THR A 65 -7.50 9.24 5.69
CA THR A 65 -7.51 10.70 5.68
C THR A 65 -8.95 11.21 5.60
N PHE A 66 -9.30 12.16 6.46
CA PHE A 66 -10.66 12.72 6.57
C PHE A 66 -11.76 11.70 6.93
N VAL A 67 -11.39 10.54 7.51
CA VAL A 67 -12.34 9.50 7.97
C VAL A 67 -13.16 8.85 6.83
N TYR A 68 -12.81 9.09 5.58
CA TYR A 68 -13.47 8.51 4.40
C TYR A 68 -12.55 7.55 3.67
N THR A 69 -13.04 6.33 3.44
CA THR A 69 -12.33 5.34 2.61
C THR A 69 -12.73 5.49 1.16
N TRP A 70 -11.84 5.11 0.26
CA TRP A 70 -12.09 5.17 -1.19
C TRP A 70 -13.02 4.07 -1.70
N LYS A 71 -13.35 3.08 -0.86
CA LYS A 71 -14.20 1.94 -1.21
C LYS A 71 -13.75 1.18 -2.46
N LEU A 72 -12.44 1.14 -2.68
CA LEU A 72 -11.84 0.54 -3.88
C LEU A 72 -12.18 -0.94 -4.02
N ALA A 73 -12.09 -1.71 -2.95
CA ALA A 73 -12.40 -3.14 -2.95
C ALA A 73 -13.89 -3.41 -3.22
N GLN A 74 -14.79 -2.60 -2.63
CA GLN A 74 -16.22 -2.70 -2.88
C GLN A 74 -16.55 -2.39 -4.35
N ALA A 75 -15.91 -1.37 -4.92
CA ALA A 75 -16.07 -1.04 -6.33
C ALA A 75 -15.53 -2.15 -7.24
N ALA A 76 -14.35 -2.69 -6.94
CA ALA A 76 -13.77 -3.79 -7.70
C ALA A 76 -14.65 -5.05 -7.65
N LEU A 77 -15.20 -5.40 -6.47
CA LEU A 77 -16.12 -6.53 -6.31
C LEU A 77 -17.39 -6.34 -7.15
N ARG A 78 -17.98 -5.15 -7.12
CA ARG A 78 -19.19 -4.84 -7.89
C ARG A 78 -18.93 -4.93 -9.40
N VAL A 79 -17.87 -4.29 -9.88
CA VAL A 79 -17.52 -4.31 -11.33
C VAL A 79 -17.23 -5.73 -11.80
N ALA A 80 -16.54 -6.53 -11.00
CA ALA A 80 -16.29 -7.93 -11.32
C ALA A 80 -17.60 -8.73 -11.45
N ALA A 81 -18.52 -8.56 -10.50
CA ALA A 81 -19.83 -9.23 -10.53
C ALA A 81 -20.68 -8.83 -11.74
N GLU A 82 -20.72 -7.53 -12.06
CA GLU A 82 -21.44 -7.00 -13.24
C GLU A 82 -20.89 -7.56 -14.57
N ASN A 83 -19.63 -7.92 -14.62
CA ASN A 83 -18.95 -8.44 -15.81
C ASN A 83 -18.72 -9.96 -15.78
N GLY A 84 -19.27 -10.69 -14.83
CA GLY A 84 -19.08 -12.14 -14.69
C GLY A 84 -17.60 -12.53 -14.48
N LYS A 85 -16.81 -11.67 -13.84
CA LYS A 85 -15.39 -11.86 -13.57
C LYS A 85 -15.13 -12.13 -12.09
N MET A 86 -13.99 -12.72 -11.79
CA MET A 86 -13.51 -12.83 -10.42
C MET A 86 -13.07 -11.45 -9.92
N ALA A 87 -13.42 -11.12 -8.67
CA ALA A 87 -12.87 -9.93 -8.04
C ALA A 87 -11.37 -10.09 -7.79
N PRO A 88 -10.58 -9.01 -7.89
CA PRO A 88 -9.15 -9.08 -7.61
C PRO A 88 -8.87 -9.25 -6.11
N LEU A 89 -7.72 -9.79 -5.78
CA LEU A 89 -7.07 -9.56 -4.49
C LEU A 89 -6.73 -8.06 -4.40
N VAL A 90 -7.20 -7.37 -3.38
CA VAL A 90 -6.94 -5.92 -3.22
C VAL A 90 -5.93 -5.72 -2.10
N ILE A 91 -4.83 -5.05 -2.43
CA ILE A 91 -3.72 -4.75 -1.52
C ILE A 91 -3.57 -3.24 -1.41
N GLY A 92 -3.61 -2.72 -0.19
CA GLY A 92 -3.36 -1.33 0.11
C GLY A 92 -2.02 -1.17 0.86
N VAL A 93 -1.05 -0.52 0.25
CA VAL A 93 0.27 -0.26 0.84
C VAL A 93 0.26 1.10 1.50
N PHE A 94 0.49 1.14 2.82
CA PHE A 94 0.53 2.40 3.57
C PHE A 94 1.80 3.18 3.26
N HIS A 95 1.69 4.49 3.19
CA HIS A 95 2.86 5.36 3.25
C HIS A 95 3.42 5.43 4.68
N SER A 96 4.62 5.91 4.82
CA SER A 96 5.35 5.92 6.10
C SER A 96 5.21 7.22 6.90
N SER A 97 4.32 8.16 6.52
CA SER A 97 4.13 9.38 7.30
C SER A 97 3.69 9.08 8.73
N SER A 98 4.32 9.73 9.66
CA SER A 98 4.08 9.61 11.09
C SER A 98 4.27 10.96 11.79
N LYS A 99 4.05 11.02 13.10
CA LYS A 99 4.35 12.22 13.88
C LYS A 99 5.84 12.58 13.88
N SER A 100 6.71 11.55 13.82
CA SER A 100 8.16 11.72 13.76
C SER A 100 8.69 11.95 12.34
N ASP A 101 7.94 11.58 11.32
CA ASP A 101 8.27 11.79 9.92
C ASP A 101 7.03 12.23 9.13
N PRO A 102 6.61 13.50 9.24
CA PRO A 102 5.37 13.97 8.62
C PRO A 102 5.41 13.99 7.09
N HIS A 103 6.59 13.94 6.48
CA HIS A 103 6.80 13.93 5.04
C HIS A 103 7.06 12.54 4.46
N GLY A 104 6.83 11.48 5.24
CA GLY A 104 7.09 10.11 4.82
C GLY A 104 6.44 9.73 3.50
N ARG A 105 5.20 10.17 3.27
CA ARG A 105 4.51 9.93 1.99
C ARG A 105 5.25 10.54 0.80
N ALA A 106 5.68 11.78 0.89
CA ALA A 106 6.42 12.44 -0.18
C ALA A 106 7.76 11.73 -0.43
N LYS A 107 8.47 11.34 0.64
CA LYS A 107 9.72 10.58 0.52
C LYS A 107 9.53 9.22 -0.16
N ASP A 108 8.47 8.49 0.18
CA ASP A 108 8.17 7.17 -0.38
C ASP A 108 7.76 7.22 -1.86
N LEU A 109 7.00 8.24 -2.25
CA LEU A 109 6.40 8.32 -3.59
C LEU A 109 7.19 9.17 -4.58
N CYS A 110 8.22 9.90 -4.15
CA CYS A 110 9.09 10.64 -5.05
C CYS A 110 10.26 9.77 -5.51
N PRO A 111 10.50 9.66 -6.83
CA PRO A 111 11.66 8.96 -7.35
C PRO A 111 12.94 9.70 -6.99
N GLU A 112 14.01 8.96 -6.72
CA GLU A 112 15.30 9.50 -6.31
C GLU A 112 16.16 9.95 -7.51
N ASP A 113 16.12 9.19 -8.60
CA ASP A 113 17.06 9.34 -9.72
C ASP A 113 17.00 10.70 -10.40
N PRO A 114 15.84 11.31 -10.70
CA PRO A 114 15.79 12.62 -11.31
C PRO A 114 16.47 13.71 -10.48
N PHE A 115 16.51 13.56 -9.17
CA PHE A 115 17.12 14.51 -8.25
C PHE A 115 18.62 14.25 -8.05
N ARG A 116 19.06 13.01 -8.18
CA ARG A 116 20.49 12.64 -8.15
C ARG A 116 21.25 13.17 -9.35
N GLU A 117 20.64 13.22 -10.51
CA GLU A 117 21.22 13.74 -11.74
C GLU A 117 21.24 15.27 -11.82
N GLY A 118 20.87 15.97 -10.74
CA GLY A 118 20.86 17.43 -10.68
C GLY A 118 19.66 18.08 -11.37
N MET A 119 18.68 17.31 -11.77
CA MET A 119 17.39 17.85 -12.23
C MET A 119 16.67 18.50 -11.05
N LYS A 120 16.45 19.81 -11.13
CA LYS A 120 15.58 20.48 -10.17
C LYS A 120 14.13 20.33 -10.62
N PRO A 121 13.19 20.01 -9.70
CA PRO A 121 11.77 19.99 -10.04
C PRO A 121 11.35 21.39 -10.52
N LEU A 122 10.45 21.43 -11.52
CA LEU A 122 9.87 22.69 -12.03
C LEU A 122 9.18 23.50 -10.92
N ILE A 123 8.69 22.81 -9.91
CA ILE A 123 8.14 23.41 -8.70
C ILE A 123 8.95 22.86 -7.55
N ALA A 124 9.87 23.66 -7.01
CA ALA A 124 10.58 23.28 -5.80
C ALA A 124 9.58 23.13 -4.64
N PRO A 125 9.66 22.06 -3.86
CA PRO A 125 8.86 21.99 -2.64
C PRO A 125 9.23 23.17 -1.74
N THR A 126 8.22 23.79 -1.13
CA THR A 126 8.41 24.94 -0.23
C THR A 126 9.05 24.56 1.11
N PHE A 127 9.34 23.28 1.30
CA PHE A 127 9.93 22.71 2.52
C PHE A 127 10.89 21.56 2.15
N ASP A 128 11.90 21.37 2.96
CA ASP A 128 12.80 20.23 2.85
C ASP A 128 12.11 18.99 3.39
N VAL A 129 11.90 17.99 2.53
CA VAL A 129 11.31 16.70 2.92
C VAL A 129 12.35 15.71 3.42
N GLY A 130 13.63 16.00 3.30
CA GLY A 130 14.74 15.11 3.62
C GLY A 130 15.00 14.08 2.51
N GLU A 131 15.59 12.94 2.87
CA GLU A 131 16.00 11.90 1.94
C GLU A 131 14.79 11.21 1.28
N LEU A 132 14.81 11.11 -0.05
CA LEU A 132 13.78 10.42 -0.83
C LEU A 132 14.00 8.91 -0.78
N ARG A 133 12.90 8.15 -0.82
CA ARG A 133 12.88 6.69 -0.67
C ARG A 133 12.04 5.98 -1.74
N GLY A 134 11.75 6.66 -2.84
CA GLY A 134 10.86 6.12 -3.88
C GLY A 134 11.32 4.76 -4.41
N ASN A 135 12.61 4.58 -4.63
CA ASN A 135 13.16 3.32 -5.13
C ASN A 135 13.01 2.17 -4.12
N SER A 136 13.26 2.43 -2.84
CA SER A 136 13.08 1.40 -1.81
C SER A 136 11.62 1.15 -1.46
N TYR A 137 10.73 2.10 -1.68
CA TYR A 137 9.29 1.91 -1.51
C TYR A 137 8.71 0.96 -2.55
N LEU A 138 9.23 0.99 -3.78
CA LEU A 138 8.76 0.16 -4.89
C LEU A 138 9.46 -1.20 -4.97
N SER A 139 10.56 -1.38 -4.26
CA SER A 139 11.30 -2.64 -4.19
C SER A 139 10.70 -3.59 -3.15
#